data_0362624e3842b38476e3d1c497346395
#
_entry.id   0362624e3842b38476e3d1c497346395
#
_cell.length_a   1.000
_cell.length_b   1.000
_cell.length_c   1.000
_cell.angle_alpha   90.00
_cell.angle_beta   90.00
_cell.angle_gamma   90.00
#
_symmetry.space_group_name_H-M   'P 1'
#
loop_
_entity.id
_entity.type
_entity.pdbx_description
1 polymer ?
#
loop_
_entity_poly.entity_id
_entity_poly.type
_entity_poly.pdbx_seq_one_letter_code
_entity_poly.pdbx_strand_id
1 'polypeptide(L)'
;PVASQFVHLHLHTQYSLLDGANQIDPLMQQVKSFGQPAVAMTDHGNMFGAVEFYRKAREAGVKPIIGCEAYMAPGSRLEKNSHLAHNDYYHLILLATNLKGYQNLIKLVSKAYLEGFYYKPRMDKEILQQHHEGLIGLSGCLSGEVAYLIGQKDLAGATKAAGEYREIFGKDNYYLELQANGLEHQRIANDGLLDIHKKLGIPLAGTNDCHYLKKEDSRPHDLMLCLQTGKTINDPNRMKFDTDQLYVKSTEQALVEFKEMPTAVSNTVKIAEACTLELALNKTYLPQFKVPEGLTRETYVEQLAMEGLAARLKERPSSIPELAYQVRLKEEIAVICSMGFAGYFLIVWDIIKFARSRGIPVGPGRGSAAGSLVAYALRITDLD
;
A
#
# COMPACT_ATOMS: atom_id res chain seq x y z
N PRO A 1 4.14 -18.75 31.87
CA PRO A 1 4.66 -17.54 31.27
C PRO A 1 4.43 -17.65 29.79
N VAL A 2 3.61 -16.74 29.25
CA VAL A 2 3.49 -16.56 27.79
C VAL A 2 4.90 -16.22 27.32
N ALA A 3 5.47 -17.01 26.43
CA ALA A 3 6.78 -16.72 25.87
C ALA A 3 6.72 -15.30 25.30
N SER A 4 7.66 -14.44 25.75
CA SER A 4 7.76 -13.08 25.23
C SER A 4 7.93 -13.17 23.71
N GLN A 5 7.10 -12.48 22.95
CA GLN A 5 7.13 -12.45 21.49
C GLN A 5 7.53 -11.06 21.02
N PHE A 6 8.07 -10.98 19.82
CA PHE A 6 8.46 -9.75 19.16
C PHE A 6 7.88 -9.71 17.74
N VAL A 7 7.51 -8.53 17.26
CA VAL A 7 7.02 -8.31 15.91
C VAL A 7 7.79 -7.18 15.26
N HIS A 8 8.36 -7.42 14.09
CA HIS A 8 8.98 -6.38 13.28
C HIS A 8 7.90 -5.46 12.70
N LEU A 9 7.89 -4.19 13.15
CA LEU A 9 6.92 -3.17 12.74
C LEU A 9 7.50 -2.14 11.78
N HIS A 10 8.84 -2.12 11.58
CA HIS A 10 9.56 -1.28 10.65
C HIS A 10 10.50 -2.16 9.82
N LEU A 11 10.12 -2.41 8.57
CA LEU A 11 10.81 -3.35 7.69
C LEU A 11 10.59 -2.98 6.23
N HIS A 12 11.68 -2.96 5.47
CA HIS A 12 11.72 -2.66 4.05
C HIS A 12 11.85 -3.93 3.24
N THR A 13 10.89 -4.14 2.32
CA THR A 13 10.91 -5.23 1.36
C THR A 13 11.69 -4.82 0.10
N GLN A 14 11.78 -5.72 -0.88
CA GLN A 14 12.30 -5.44 -2.22
C GLN A 14 11.57 -4.29 -2.95
N TYR A 15 10.44 -3.84 -2.44
CA TYR A 15 9.66 -2.72 -2.97
C TYR A 15 10.09 -1.35 -2.40
N SER A 16 10.99 -1.30 -1.42
CA SER A 16 11.82 -0.14 -1.13
C SER A 16 12.94 -0.07 -2.15
N LEU A 17 12.65 0.43 -3.35
CA LEU A 17 13.43 0.22 -4.58
C LEU A 17 14.88 0.69 -4.49
N LEU A 18 15.22 1.62 -3.58
CA LEU A 18 16.59 2.11 -3.42
C LEU A 18 17.43 1.16 -2.54
N ASP A 19 16.87 0.68 -1.44
CA ASP A 19 17.63 0.12 -0.30
C ASP A 19 17.00 -1.09 0.38
N GLY A 20 15.82 -1.54 -0.02
CA GLY A 20 15.20 -2.75 0.53
C GLY A 20 15.71 -4.02 -0.14
N ALA A 21 16.26 -4.95 0.65
CA ALA A 21 16.76 -6.25 0.16
C ALA A 21 15.99 -7.46 0.71
N ASN A 22 14.94 -7.27 1.53
CA ASN A 22 14.12 -8.36 2.01
C ASN A 22 13.17 -8.84 0.91
N GLN A 23 13.47 -9.97 0.29
CA GLN A 23 12.53 -10.67 -0.60
C GLN A 23 11.41 -11.30 0.23
N ILE A 24 10.17 -11.19 -0.23
CA ILE A 24 8.98 -11.54 0.56
C ILE A 24 8.97 -13.04 0.95
N ASP A 25 9.21 -13.97 0.03
CA ASP A 25 9.17 -15.40 0.35
C ASP A 25 10.24 -15.82 1.38
N PRO A 26 11.54 -15.46 1.24
CA PRO A 26 12.55 -15.71 2.27
C PRO A 26 12.23 -15.03 3.61
N LEU A 27 11.69 -13.81 3.58
CA LEU A 27 11.27 -13.10 4.79
C LEU A 27 10.20 -13.89 5.55
N MET A 28 9.16 -14.38 4.87
CA MET A 28 8.10 -15.17 5.52
C MET A 28 8.64 -16.46 6.13
N GLN A 29 9.57 -17.13 5.46
CA GLN A 29 10.24 -18.33 5.99
C GLN A 29 11.04 -18.00 7.26
N GLN A 30 11.79 -16.90 7.26
CA GLN A 30 12.61 -16.46 8.39
C GLN A 30 11.73 -16.11 9.60
N VAL A 31 10.71 -15.27 9.43
CA VAL A 31 9.76 -14.85 10.46
C VAL A 31 9.07 -16.07 11.09
N LYS A 32 8.61 -17.01 10.24
CA LYS A 32 8.01 -18.27 10.70
C LYS A 32 9.01 -19.13 11.48
N SER A 33 10.26 -19.24 11.04
CA SER A 33 11.31 -20.01 11.73
C SER A 33 11.61 -19.47 13.12
N PHE A 34 11.49 -18.15 13.31
CA PHE A 34 11.63 -17.48 14.59
C PHE A 34 10.37 -17.58 15.49
N GLY A 35 9.29 -18.18 15.01
CA GLY A 35 8.02 -18.26 15.73
C GLY A 35 7.37 -16.92 15.98
N GLN A 36 7.72 -15.90 15.22
CA GLN A 36 7.10 -14.58 15.32
C GLN A 36 5.69 -14.61 14.72
N PRO A 37 4.67 -14.06 15.42
CA PRO A 37 3.27 -14.22 15.01
C PRO A 37 2.85 -13.35 13.84
N ALA A 38 3.58 -12.26 13.61
CA ALA A 38 3.27 -11.24 12.63
C ALA A 38 4.52 -10.54 12.10
N VAL A 39 4.40 -9.84 10.99
CA VAL A 39 5.44 -8.98 10.44
C VAL A 39 4.79 -7.83 9.66
N ALA A 40 5.35 -6.64 9.76
CA ALA A 40 4.92 -5.49 8.95
C ALA A 40 5.78 -5.34 7.70
N MET A 41 5.17 -4.78 6.64
CA MET A 41 5.88 -4.10 5.58
C MET A 41 5.69 -2.59 5.72
N THR A 42 6.75 -1.84 5.63
CA THR A 42 6.74 -0.37 5.74
C THR A 42 7.69 0.24 4.71
N ASP A 43 7.48 -0.11 3.44
CA ASP A 43 8.33 0.37 2.35
C ASP A 43 8.30 1.89 2.20
N HIS A 44 9.41 2.47 1.71
CA HIS A 44 9.59 3.89 1.54
C HIS A 44 8.57 4.51 0.58
N GLY A 45 7.63 5.28 1.13
CA GLY A 45 6.68 6.10 0.38
C GLY A 45 5.73 5.35 -0.54
N ASN A 46 5.63 4.03 -0.44
CA ASN A 46 4.78 3.24 -1.32
C ASN A 46 4.14 2.01 -0.63
N MET A 47 3.21 1.39 -1.35
CA MET A 47 2.53 0.16 -0.95
C MET A 47 2.51 -0.84 -2.11
N PHE A 48 3.52 -0.83 -2.98
CA PHE A 48 3.53 -1.63 -4.21
C PHE A 48 3.45 -3.13 -3.93
N GLY A 49 4.12 -3.60 -2.89
CA GLY A 49 4.13 -5.01 -2.47
C GLY A 49 2.93 -5.43 -1.62
N ALA A 50 1.98 -4.55 -1.27
CA ALA A 50 0.98 -4.82 -0.23
C ALA A 50 0.15 -6.09 -0.45
N VAL A 51 -0.33 -6.33 -1.66
CA VAL A 51 -1.16 -7.51 -1.98
C VAL A 51 -0.32 -8.79 -1.98
N GLU A 52 0.88 -8.75 -2.57
CA GLU A 52 1.80 -9.87 -2.58
C GLU A 52 2.22 -10.25 -1.15
N PHE A 53 2.66 -9.27 -0.37
CA PHE A 53 3.05 -9.45 1.03
C PHE A 53 1.90 -10.04 1.86
N TYR A 54 0.69 -9.49 1.74
CA TYR A 54 -0.48 -9.99 2.45
C TYR A 54 -0.75 -11.45 2.12
N ARG A 55 -0.75 -11.81 0.84
CA ARG A 55 -1.02 -13.18 0.39
C ARG A 55 0.06 -14.15 0.89
N LYS A 56 1.33 -13.82 0.69
CA LYS A 56 2.46 -14.67 1.06
C LYS A 56 2.57 -14.88 2.58
N ALA A 57 2.30 -13.83 3.37
CA ALA A 57 2.26 -13.96 4.82
C ALA A 57 1.13 -14.90 5.27
N ARG A 58 -0.08 -14.74 4.71
CA ARG A 58 -1.22 -15.63 5.03
C ARG A 58 -0.93 -17.09 4.62
N GLU A 59 -0.35 -17.32 3.46
CA GLU A 59 0.09 -18.65 2.99
C GLU A 59 1.11 -19.28 3.94
N ALA A 60 2.04 -18.49 4.48
CA ALA A 60 3.03 -18.95 5.46
C ALA A 60 2.47 -19.16 6.88
N GLY A 61 1.25 -18.70 7.17
CA GLY A 61 0.66 -18.71 8.51
C GLY A 61 1.17 -17.58 9.42
N VAL A 62 1.74 -16.52 8.84
CA VAL A 62 2.19 -15.31 9.51
C VAL A 62 1.16 -14.20 9.31
N LYS A 63 0.85 -13.42 10.35
CA LYS A 63 -0.09 -12.31 10.25
C LYS A 63 0.56 -11.11 9.53
N PRO A 64 0.05 -10.67 8.36
CA PRO A 64 0.55 -9.49 7.68
C PRO A 64 0.08 -8.21 8.36
N ILE A 65 0.97 -7.23 8.49
CA ILE A 65 0.65 -5.86 8.86
C ILE A 65 1.05 -4.98 7.67
N ILE A 66 0.07 -4.32 7.07
CA ILE A 66 0.32 -3.44 5.92
C ILE A 66 0.55 -2.02 6.40
N GLY A 67 1.68 -1.47 6.02
CA GLY A 67 2.09 -0.14 6.38
C GLY A 67 2.89 0.55 5.27
N CYS A 68 3.43 1.71 5.61
CA CYS A 68 4.30 2.50 4.75
C CYS A 68 5.19 3.39 5.63
N GLU A 69 6.46 3.48 5.32
CA GLU A 69 7.29 4.56 5.84
C GLU A 69 7.06 5.80 4.98
N ALA A 70 6.22 6.70 5.50
CA ALA A 70 5.79 7.89 4.81
C ALA A 70 6.87 8.99 4.86
N TYR A 71 6.99 9.76 3.78
CA TYR A 71 7.76 10.99 3.76
C TYR A 71 6.87 12.16 4.20
N MET A 72 7.24 12.83 5.30
CA MET A 72 6.50 13.96 5.86
C MET A 72 7.18 15.27 5.47
N ALA A 73 6.45 16.17 4.80
CA ALA A 73 6.94 17.52 4.54
C ALA A 73 7.11 18.29 5.85
N PRO A 74 8.16 19.11 6.01
CA PRO A 74 8.38 19.95 7.20
C PRO A 74 7.27 20.99 7.42
N GLY A 75 6.60 21.39 6.33
CA GLY A 75 5.46 22.30 6.30
C GLY A 75 4.34 21.74 5.42
N SER A 76 3.85 22.54 4.48
CA SER A 76 2.84 22.06 3.52
C SER A 76 3.46 21.16 2.44
N ARG A 77 2.81 20.04 2.11
CA ARG A 77 3.19 19.17 0.99
C ARG A 77 3.19 19.89 -0.37
N LEU A 78 2.45 21.00 -0.46
CA LEU A 78 2.33 21.80 -1.68
C LEU A 78 3.53 22.72 -1.90
N GLU A 79 4.30 23.00 -0.86
CA GLU A 79 5.51 23.81 -0.95
C GLU A 79 6.66 22.96 -1.52
N LYS A 80 7.22 23.44 -2.64
CA LYS A 80 8.30 22.74 -3.36
C LYS A 80 9.61 23.56 -3.33
N ASN A 81 9.85 24.26 -2.22
CA ASN A 81 11.04 25.10 -2.00
C ASN A 81 11.85 24.52 -0.84
N SER A 82 13.11 24.24 -1.08
CA SER A 82 14.06 23.71 -0.09
C SER A 82 14.56 24.77 0.92
N HIS A 83 14.00 25.99 0.93
CA HIS A 83 14.56 27.11 1.71
C HIS A 83 14.07 27.20 3.16
N LEU A 84 13.14 26.37 3.59
CA LEU A 84 12.47 26.55 4.89
C LEU A 84 12.93 25.57 5.99
N ALA A 85 13.63 24.51 5.66
CA ALA A 85 14.11 23.56 6.65
C ALA A 85 15.46 22.97 6.27
N HIS A 86 16.25 22.60 7.28
CA HIS A 86 17.50 21.85 7.09
C HIS A 86 17.29 20.44 6.53
N ASN A 87 16.02 20.02 6.34
CA ASN A 87 15.65 18.73 5.80
C ASN A 87 14.43 18.87 4.89
N ASP A 88 14.44 18.22 3.72
CA ASP A 88 13.36 18.30 2.74
C ASP A 88 12.14 17.43 3.11
N TYR A 89 12.32 16.45 3.98
CA TYR A 89 11.29 15.53 4.49
C TYR A 89 11.76 14.80 5.75
N TYR A 90 10.80 14.29 6.50
CA TYR A 90 10.99 13.37 7.63
C TYR A 90 10.33 12.02 7.36
N HIS A 91 10.67 11.00 8.14
CA HIS A 91 10.04 9.69 8.08
C HIS A 91 8.99 9.52 9.17
N LEU A 92 7.91 8.82 8.84
CA LEU A 92 6.85 8.43 9.77
C LEU A 92 6.33 7.05 9.40
N ILE A 93 6.31 6.12 10.33
CA ILE A 93 5.72 4.80 10.08
C ILE A 93 4.21 4.88 10.27
N LEU A 94 3.47 4.40 9.27
CA LEU A 94 2.02 4.28 9.28
C LEU A 94 1.64 2.81 9.12
N LEU A 95 0.84 2.27 10.04
CA LEU A 95 0.36 0.89 10.02
C LEU A 95 -1.17 0.87 9.95
N ALA A 96 -1.73 0.12 9.01
CA ALA A 96 -3.18 -0.03 8.86
C ALA A 96 -3.73 -1.06 9.86
N THR A 97 -4.64 -0.65 10.74
CA THR A 97 -5.26 -1.55 11.72
C THR A 97 -6.43 -2.34 11.14
N ASN A 98 -7.11 -1.80 10.13
CA ASN A 98 -8.31 -2.38 9.53
C ASN A 98 -8.51 -1.89 8.10
N LEU A 99 -9.60 -2.29 7.45
CA LEU A 99 -9.90 -1.90 6.06
C LEU A 99 -10.01 -0.37 5.89
N LYS A 100 -10.58 0.35 6.87
CA LYS A 100 -10.68 1.82 6.82
C LYS A 100 -9.29 2.45 6.84
N GLY A 101 -8.41 1.99 7.74
CA GLY A 101 -7.02 2.43 7.80
C GLY A 101 -6.26 2.14 6.52
N TYR A 102 -6.44 0.94 5.94
CA TYR A 102 -5.83 0.59 4.65
C TYR A 102 -6.29 1.53 3.52
N GLN A 103 -7.59 1.82 3.43
CA GLN A 103 -8.13 2.77 2.46
C GLN A 103 -7.60 4.21 2.69
N ASN A 104 -7.46 4.62 3.94
CA ASN A 104 -6.89 5.91 4.29
C ASN A 104 -5.40 5.97 3.92
N LEU A 105 -4.65 4.91 4.18
CA LEU A 105 -3.24 4.81 3.80
C LEU A 105 -3.06 4.90 2.27
N ILE A 106 -3.91 4.22 1.48
CA ILE A 106 -3.93 4.36 0.02
C ILE A 106 -4.15 5.81 -0.39
N LYS A 107 -5.09 6.52 0.23
CA LYS A 107 -5.37 7.94 -0.07
C LYS A 107 -4.18 8.83 0.26
N LEU A 108 -3.58 8.64 1.43
CA LEU A 108 -2.41 9.39 1.88
C LEU A 108 -1.23 9.22 0.91
N VAL A 109 -0.88 7.97 0.59
CA VAL A 109 0.20 7.67 -0.37
C VAL A 109 -0.12 8.24 -1.75
N SER A 110 -1.36 8.08 -2.25
CA SER A 110 -1.76 8.63 -3.54
C SER A 110 -1.65 10.16 -3.59
N LYS A 111 -2.12 10.86 -2.54
CA LYS A 111 -2.00 12.33 -2.44
C LYS A 111 -0.54 12.76 -2.33
N ALA A 112 0.31 12.00 -1.64
CA ALA A 112 1.73 12.28 -1.57
C ALA A 112 2.38 12.29 -2.97
N TYR A 113 2.02 11.35 -3.84
CA TYR A 113 2.48 11.32 -5.23
C TYR A 113 1.87 12.43 -6.11
N LEU A 114 0.55 12.65 -6.00
CA LEU A 114 -0.17 13.55 -6.89
C LEU A 114 0.03 15.03 -6.54
N GLU A 115 0.09 15.35 -5.25
CA GLU A 115 0.10 16.72 -4.75
C GLU A 115 1.48 17.09 -4.16
N GLY A 116 2.08 16.19 -3.38
CA GLY A 116 3.25 16.45 -2.54
C GLY A 116 4.60 16.05 -3.12
N PHE A 117 4.66 15.55 -4.36
CA PHE A 117 5.91 15.08 -4.94
C PHE A 117 6.93 16.22 -5.13
N TYR A 118 8.02 16.10 -4.36
CA TYR A 118 9.22 16.94 -4.48
C TYR A 118 10.41 16.10 -4.05
N TYR A 119 11.19 15.57 -5.00
CA TYR A 119 12.18 14.51 -4.88
C TYR A 119 11.63 13.20 -4.30
N LYS A 120 10.71 13.24 -3.34
CA LYS A 120 10.01 12.14 -2.70
C LYS A 120 8.49 12.43 -2.66
N PRO A 121 7.64 11.38 -2.60
CA PRO A 121 6.20 11.58 -2.42
C PRO A 121 5.91 11.96 -0.95
N ARG A 122 5.73 13.25 -0.68
CA ARG A 122 5.56 13.79 0.66
C ARG A 122 4.09 14.01 1.01
N MET A 123 3.72 13.63 2.21
CA MET A 123 2.46 14.05 2.84
C MET A 123 2.76 15.08 3.94
N ASP A 124 1.73 15.67 4.53
CA ASP A 124 1.85 16.61 5.64
C ASP A 124 0.85 16.29 6.75
N LYS A 125 0.97 16.99 7.88
CA LYS A 125 0.08 16.80 9.03
C LYS A 125 -1.37 17.14 8.72
N GLU A 126 -1.63 18.02 7.74
CA GLU A 126 -2.99 18.39 7.32
C GLU A 126 -3.75 17.18 6.73
N ILE A 127 -3.19 16.53 5.70
CA ILE A 127 -3.86 15.37 5.10
C ILE A 127 -3.81 14.14 6.00
N LEU A 128 -2.79 14.03 6.85
CA LEU A 128 -2.72 12.98 7.86
C LEU A 128 -3.87 13.09 8.86
N GLN A 129 -4.17 14.31 9.36
CA GLN A 129 -5.30 14.56 10.26
C GLN A 129 -6.65 14.23 9.60
N GLN A 130 -6.80 14.44 8.28
CA GLN A 130 -8.01 14.11 7.53
C GLN A 130 -8.21 12.60 7.31
N HIS A 131 -7.11 11.81 7.34
CA HIS A 131 -7.11 10.40 6.96
C HIS A 131 -6.40 9.48 7.96
N HIS A 132 -6.30 9.87 9.24
CA HIS A 132 -5.64 9.08 10.29
C HIS A 132 -6.47 7.90 10.82
N GLU A 133 -7.78 7.92 10.63
CA GLU A 133 -8.69 6.90 11.17
C GLU A 133 -8.28 5.48 10.72
N GLY A 134 -8.13 4.56 11.70
CA GLY A 134 -7.70 3.19 11.45
C GLY A 134 -6.19 3.05 11.18
N LEU A 135 -5.40 4.07 11.50
CA LEU A 135 -3.93 4.01 11.42
C LEU A 135 -3.29 4.08 12.80
N ILE A 136 -2.18 3.38 12.95
CA ILE A 136 -1.21 3.56 14.03
C ILE A 136 0.02 4.25 13.43
N GLY A 137 0.55 5.27 14.15
CA GLY A 137 1.79 5.95 13.80
C GLY A 137 2.94 5.56 14.72
N LEU A 138 4.16 5.39 14.16
CA LEU A 138 5.42 5.31 14.92
C LEU A 138 6.33 6.46 14.49
N SER A 139 7.09 7.02 15.43
CA SER A 139 7.89 8.23 15.21
C SER A 139 9.01 8.10 14.16
N GLY A 140 9.27 6.89 13.66
CA GLY A 140 10.28 6.62 12.64
C GLY A 140 11.70 6.48 13.18
N CYS A 141 12.65 6.28 12.26
CA CYS A 141 14.07 6.13 12.52
C CYS A 141 14.73 7.50 12.83
N LEU A 142 16.06 7.59 12.71
CA LEU A 142 16.81 8.86 12.86
C LEU A 142 16.35 9.97 11.89
N SER A 143 15.74 9.62 10.78
CA SER A 143 15.14 10.55 9.83
C SER A 143 13.70 10.97 10.22
N GLY A 144 13.11 10.40 11.28
CA GLY A 144 11.83 10.86 11.81
C GLY A 144 11.91 12.24 12.45
N GLU A 145 10.84 13.05 12.33
CA GLU A 145 10.85 14.46 12.81
C GLU A 145 11.27 14.58 14.27
N VAL A 146 10.77 13.70 15.14
CA VAL A 146 11.08 13.73 16.59
C VAL A 146 12.55 13.39 16.85
N ALA A 147 13.06 12.29 16.27
CA ALA A 147 14.46 11.88 16.45
C ALA A 147 15.43 12.88 15.81
N TYR A 148 15.09 13.41 14.62
CA TYR A 148 15.89 14.44 13.97
C TYR A 148 16.06 15.68 14.84
N LEU A 149 14.96 16.23 15.41
CA LEU A 149 15.01 17.39 16.30
C LEU A 149 15.82 17.14 17.59
N ILE A 150 15.73 15.93 18.15
CA ILE A 150 16.60 15.52 19.27
C ILE A 150 18.09 15.59 18.84
N GLY A 151 18.42 15.05 17.66
CA GLY A 151 19.77 15.12 17.09
C GLY A 151 20.28 16.56 16.89
N GLN A 152 19.38 17.49 16.56
CA GLN A 152 19.67 18.93 16.48
C GLN A 152 19.72 19.63 17.85
N LYS A 153 19.58 18.90 18.96
CA LYS A 153 19.52 19.39 20.34
C LYS A 153 18.29 20.27 20.63
N ASP A 154 17.25 20.17 19.81
CA ASP A 154 15.95 20.83 20.00
C ASP A 154 14.94 19.90 20.66
N LEU A 155 15.13 19.58 21.94
CA LEU A 155 14.22 18.72 22.70
C LEU A 155 12.82 19.36 22.88
N ALA A 156 12.76 20.69 22.87
CA ALA A 156 11.47 21.39 22.96
C ALA A 156 10.64 21.21 21.68
N GLY A 157 11.25 21.43 20.53
CA GLY A 157 10.67 21.15 19.21
C GLY A 157 10.27 19.68 19.04
N ALA A 158 11.14 18.76 19.43
CA ALA A 158 10.87 17.32 19.41
C ALA A 158 9.65 16.94 20.28
N THR A 159 9.56 17.51 21.49
CA THR A 159 8.43 17.31 22.41
C THR A 159 7.12 17.82 21.81
N LYS A 160 7.16 19.00 21.18
CA LYS A 160 6.01 19.58 20.49
C LYS A 160 5.57 18.71 19.32
N ALA A 161 6.48 18.29 18.44
CA ALA A 161 6.18 17.44 17.30
C ALA A 161 5.54 16.09 17.75
N ALA A 162 6.11 15.44 18.77
CA ALA A 162 5.54 14.21 19.33
C ALA A 162 4.12 14.43 19.89
N GLY A 163 3.87 15.59 20.52
CA GLY A 163 2.54 15.98 21.00
C GLY A 163 1.53 16.14 19.86
N GLU A 164 1.92 16.81 18.77
CA GLU A 164 1.10 16.99 17.57
C GLU A 164 0.71 15.65 16.91
N TYR A 165 1.65 14.72 16.76
CA TYR A 165 1.33 13.38 16.25
C TYR A 165 0.40 12.61 17.19
N ARG A 166 0.61 12.69 18.51
CA ARG A 166 -0.30 12.08 19.47
C ARG A 166 -1.72 12.65 19.37
N GLU A 167 -1.87 13.94 19.11
CA GLU A 167 -3.18 14.58 18.90
C GLU A 167 -3.85 14.07 17.61
N ILE A 168 -3.08 13.92 16.51
CA ILE A 168 -3.58 13.40 15.23
C ILE A 168 -4.08 11.96 15.38
N PHE A 169 -3.27 11.04 15.93
CA PHE A 169 -3.59 9.61 16.00
C PHE A 169 -4.46 9.24 17.22
N GLY A 170 -4.50 10.10 18.24
CA GLY A 170 -5.06 9.77 19.55
C GLY A 170 -4.05 9.06 20.46
N LYS A 171 -4.40 8.99 21.75
CA LYS A 171 -3.52 8.56 22.83
C LYS A 171 -2.93 7.17 22.65
N ASP A 172 -3.68 6.23 22.07
CA ASP A 172 -3.34 4.81 22.03
C ASP A 172 -2.81 4.35 20.65
N ASN A 173 -2.76 5.26 19.66
CA ASN A 173 -2.40 4.95 18.29
C ASN A 173 -1.12 5.66 17.79
N TYR A 174 -0.35 6.24 18.70
CA TYR A 174 0.95 6.82 18.39
C TYR A 174 2.02 6.32 19.37
N TYR A 175 3.17 5.90 18.84
CA TYR A 175 4.27 5.32 19.59
C TYR A 175 5.58 6.01 19.26
N LEU A 176 6.42 6.24 20.27
CA LEU A 176 7.81 6.62 20.05
C LEU A 176 8.63 5.37 19.73
N GLU A 177 9.36 5.42 18.64
CA GLU A 177 10.10 4.29 18.09
C GLU A 177 11.53 4.27 18.62
N LEU A 178 11.88 3.22 19.35
CA LEU A 178 13.24 2.95 19.81
C LEU A 178 13.91 1.96 18.86
N GLN A 179 15.18 2.21 18.51
CA GLN A 179 15.99 1.28 17.72
C GLN A 179 17.30 0.95 18.43
N ALA A 180 17.82 -0.26 18.19
CA ALA A 180 19.06 -0.75 18.76
C ALA A 180 20.03 -1.20 17.66
N ASN A 181 20.50 -0.24 16.88
CA ASN A 181 21.38 -0.48 15.73
C ASN A 181 22.88 -0.20 16.00
N GLY A 182 23.24 0.11 17.25
CA GLY A 182 24.61 0.29 17.71
C GLY A 182 25.22 1.67 17.34
N LEU A 183 24.49 2.55 16.69
CA LEU A 183 24.97 3.89 16.33
C LEU A 183 24.85 4.87 17.51
N GLU A 184 25.87 5.69 17.74
CA GLU A 184 25.87 6.70 18.80
C GLU A 184 24.74 7.74 18.61
N HIS A 185 24.46 8.17 17.40
CA HIS A 185 23.32 9.07 17.13
C HIS A 185 21.97 8.43 17.50
N GLN A 186 21.84 7.10 17.33
CA GLN A 186 20.64 6.37 17.74
C GLN A 186 20.52 6.34 19.28
N ARG A 187 21.62 6.16 20.00
CA ARG A 187 21.61 6.22 21.46
C ARG A 187 21.14 7.58 21.97
N ILE A 188 21.66 8.66 21.38
CA ILE A 188 21.25 10.04 21.72
C ILE A 188 19.75 10.25 21.42
N ALA A 189 19.28 9.78 20.27
CA ALA A 189 17.86 9.85 19.92
C ALA A 189 16.98 9.08 20.92
N ASN A 190 17.38 7.85 21.27
CA ASN A 190 16.67 7.03 22.24
C ASN A 190 16.58 7.71 23.62
N ASP A 191 17.66 8.30 24.13
CA ASP A 191 17.67 9.04 25.41
C ASP A 191 16.63 10.18 25.38
N GLY A 192 16.60 10.98 24.30
CA GLY A 192 15.60 12.05 24.13
C GLY A 192 14.16 11.53 23.99
N LEU A 193 13.97 10.41 23.27
CA LEU A 193 12.65 9.78 23.15
C LEU A 193 12.14 9.24 24.50
N LEU A 194 13.03 8.72 25.36
CA LEU A 194 12.70 8.29 26.72
C LEU A 194 12.28 9.48 27.59
N ASP A 195 12.92 10.63 27.46
CA ASP A 195 12.52 11.84 28.18
C ASP A 195 11.14 12.34 27.71
N ILE A 196 10.86 12.32 26.42
CA ILE A 196 9.54 12.66 25.85
C ILE A 196 8.49 11.65 26.32
N HIS A 197 8.80 10.34 26.33
CA HIS A 197 7.94 9.30 26.88
C HIS A 197 7.53 9.61 28.32
N LYS A 198 8.48 9.90 29.20
CA LYS A 198 8.23 10.25 30.61
C LYS A 198 7.35 11.50 30.73
N LYS A 199 7.60 12.51 29.88
CA LYS A 199 6.89 13.79 29.93
C LYS A 199 5.48 13.74 29.39
N LEU A 200 5.26 13.05 28.27
CA LEU A 200 3.99 13.03 27.56
C LEU A 200 3.18 11.74 27.76
N GLY A 201 3.78 10.68 28.31
CA GLY A 201 3.14 9.37 28.46
C GLY A 201 2.85 8.67 27.13
N ILE A 202 3.55 9.04 26.03
CA ILE A 202 3.44 8.35 24.73
C ILE A 202 4.12 6.99 24.84
N PRO A 203 3.45 5.86 24.49
CA PRO A 203 4.05 4.53 24.61
C PRO A 203 5.24 4.34 23.65
N LEU A 204 6.11 3.38 23.99
CA LEU A 204 7.31 3.04 23.24
C LEU A 204 7.06 1.80 22.38
N ALA A 205 7.68 1.72 21.20
CA ALA A 205 7.76 0.51 20.39
C ALA A 205 9.21 0.27 19.97
N GLY A 206 9.71 -0.94 20.17
CA GLY A 206 11.05 -1.34 19.72
C GLY A 206 11.00 -1.84 18.27
N THR A 207 11.85 -1.32 17.41
CA THR A 207 11.95 -1.75 16.01
C THR A 207 13.41 -1.94 15.61
N ASN A 208 13.64 -2.35 14.37
CA ASN A 208 15.00 -2.54 13.88
C ASN A 208 15.26 -1.96 12.49
N ASP A 209 14.26 -1.34 11.86
CA ASP A 209 14.43 -0.73 10.53
C ASP A 209 15.10 -1.70 9.53
N CYS A 210 14.48 -2.90 9.39
CA CYS A 210 15.12 -4.02 8.70
C CYS A 210 15.20 -3.76 7.20
N HIS A 211 16.41 -3.72 6.64
CA HIS A 211 16.67 -3.54 5.21
C HIS A 211 17.11 -4.83 4.52
N TYR A 212 17.61 -5.81 5.26
CA TYR A 212 18.05 -7.10 4.74
C TYR A 212 17.74 -8.24 5.71
N LEU A 213 17.83 -9.49 5.23
CA LEU A 213 17.29 -10.64 5.94
C LEU A 213 18.20 -11.11 7.07
N LYS A 214 19.49 -11.27 6.81
CA LYS A 214 20.50 -11.79 7.75
C LYS A 214 21.62 -10.79 7.95
N LYS A 215 22.32 -10.90 9.08
CA LYS A 215 23.44 -10.01 9.41
C LYS A 215 24.53 -10.01 8.33
N GLU A 216 24.81 -11.18 7.74
CA GLU A 216 25.81 -11.36 6.68
C GLU A 216 25.42 -10.65 5.38
N ASP A 217 24.14 -10.33 5.18
CA ASP A 217 23.64 -9.64 4.00
C ASP A 217 23.97 -8.14 4.01
N SER A 218 24.56 -7.60 5.09
CA SER A 218 24.97 -6.21 5.18
C SER A 218 25.94 -5.78 4.08
N ARG A 219 26.88 -6.66 3.68
CA ARG A 219 27.83 -6.37 2.61
C ARG A 219 27.21 -6.46 1.21
N PRO A 220 26.46 -7.52 0.83
CA PRO A 220 25.65 -7.52 -0.40
C PRO A 220 24.73 -6.30 -0.50
N HIS A 221 24.08 -5.91 0.59
CA HIS A 221 23.22 -4.74 0.66
C HIS A 221 24.01 -3.44 0.36
N ASP A 222 25.20 -3.25 0.94
CA ASP A 222 26.06 -2.10 0.68
C ASP A 222 26.48 -2.00 -0.80
N LEU A 223 26.71 -3.15 -1.48
CA LEU A 223 26.94 -3.19 -2.92
C LEU A 223 25.69 -2.84 -3.73
N MET A 224 24.52 -3.27 -3.28
CA MET A 224 23.24 -2.90 -3.89
C MET A 224 23.02 -1.38 -3.84
N LEU A 225 23.33 -0.72 -2.71
CA LEU A 225 23.27 0.74 -2.60
C LEU A 225 24.20 1.42 -3.60
N CYS A 226 25.41 0.88 -3.84
CA CYS A 226 26.30 1.42 -4.87
C CYS A 226 25.68 1.35 -6.27
N LEU A 227 25.06 0.23 -6.64
CA LEU A 227 24.37 0.08 -7.92
C LEU A 227 23.23 1.07 -8.06
N GLN A 228 22.37 1.19 -7.05
CA GLN A 228 21.18 2.05 -7.05
C GLN A 228 21.54 3.55 -7.10
N THR A 229 22.67 3.93 -6.52
CA THR A 229 23.13 5.34 -6.49
C THR A 229 24.14 5.68 -7.60
N GLY A 230 24.52 4.71 -8.45
CA GLY A 230 25.51 4.90 -9.52
C GLY A 230 26.91 5.19 -8.98
N LYS A 231 27.27 4.63 -7.82
CA LYS A 231 28.54 4.80 -7.12
C LYS A 231 29.34 3.51 -7.10
N THR A 232 30.61 3.60 -6.76
CA THR A 232 31.47 2.43 -6.51
C THR A 232 31.73 2.26 -5.01
N ILE A 233 32.12 1.06 -4.60
CA ILE A 233 32.41 0.75 -3.19
C ILE A 233 33.52 1.62 -2.58
N ASN A 234 34.42 2.10 -3.42
CA ASN A 234 35.57 2.93 -3.02
C ASN A 234 35.27 4.44 -3.02
N ASP A 235 34.06 4.85 -3.42
CA ASP A 235 33.67 6.27 -3.39
C ASP A 235 33.47 6.72 -1.94
N PRO A 236 34.22 7.69 -1.43
CA PRO A 236 34.15 8.12 -0.04
C PRO A 236 32.83 8.82 0.30
N ASN A 237 32.14 9.40 -0.68
CA ASN A 237 30.91 10.17 -0.52
C ASN A 237 29.65 9.40 -0.95
N ARG A 238 29.73 8.07 -1.00
CA ARG A 238 28.56 7.24 -1.33
C ARG A 238 27.60 7.08 -0.17
N MET A 239 26.33 6.78 -0.48
CA MET A 239 25.39 6.33 0.51
C MET A 239 25.83 4.98 1.08
N LYS A 240 25.83 4.84 2.39
CA LYS A 240 26.10 3.60 3.13
C LYS A 240 25.43 3.66 4.48
N PHE A 241 25.14 2.51 5.05
CA PHE A 241 24.77 2.39 6.45
C PHE A 241 26.01 2.05 7.28
N ASP A 242 26.29 2.82 8.32
CA ASP A 242 27.45 2.61 9.21
C ASP A 242 27.16 1.57 10.31
N THR A 243 26.28 0.60 10.00
CA THR A 243 25.90 -0.50 10.88
C THR A 243 25.58 -1.76 10.08
N ASP A 244 25.79 -2.92 10.68
CA ASP A 244 25.38 -4.25 10.17
C ASP A 244 24.14 -4.79 10.91
N GLN A 245 23.41 -3.94 11.63
CA GLN A 245 22.35 -4.35 12.55
C GLN A 245 20.93 -4.27 11.95
N LEU A 246 20.79 -3.83 10.68
CA LEU A 246 19.47 -3.64 10.04
C LEU A 246 18.90 -4.92 9.43
N TYR A 247 19.09 -6.06 10.11
CA TYR A 247 18.60 -7.37 9.67
C TYR A 247 17.37 -7.83 10.48
N VAL A 248 16.69 -8.86 9.98
CA VAL A 248 15.51 -9.44 10.65
C VAL A 248 15.99 -10.25 11.87
N LYS A 249 15.78 -9.72 13.06
CA LYS A 249 16.22 -10.30 14.34
C LYS A 249 15.22 -11.29 14.91
N SER A 250 15.72 -12.29 15.65
CA SER A 250 14.86 -13.19 16.44
C SER A 250 14.26 -12.48 17.66
N THR A 251 13.25 -13.09 18.25
CA THR A 251 12.67 -12.58 19.50
C THR A 251 13.69 -12.49 20.63
N GLU A 252 14.59 -13.48 20.75
CA GLU A 252 15.64 -13.51 21.77
C GLU A 252 16.62 -12.35 21.59
N GLN A 253 17.02 -12.07 20.36
CA GLN A 253 17.91 -10.93 20.05
C GLN A 253 17.23 -9.60 20.40
N ALA A 254 15.97 -9.41 20.04
CA ALA A 254 15.22 -8.21 20.39
C ALA A 254 15.06 -8.04 21.91
N LEU A 255 14.78 -9.11 22.64
CA LEU A 255 14.70 -9.09 24.11
C LEU A 255 16.02 -8.69 24.78
N VAL A 256 17.14 -9.12 24.23
CA VAL A 256 18.48 -8.73 24.75
C VAL A 256 18.73 -7.24 24.47
N GLU A 257 18.42 -6.75 23.29
CA GLU A 257 18.64 -5.37 22.91
C GLU A 257 17.77 -4.38 23.68
N PHE A 258 16.50 -4.72 23.92
CA PHE A 258 15.55 -3.88 24.65
C PHE A 258 15.37 -4.31 26.10
N LYS A 259 16.34 -5.01 26.72
CA LYS A 259 16.24 -5.53 28.09
C LYS A 259 15.89 -4.47 29.14
N GLU A 260 16.34 -3.23 28.94
CA GLU A 260 16.04 -2.10 29.83
C GLU A 260 14.65 -1.49 29.60
N MET A 261 14.04 -1.80 28.45
CA MET A 261 12.73 -1.32 28.02
C MET A 261 11.82 -2.44 27.50
N PRO A 262 11.51 -3.45 28.32
CA PRO A 262 10.76 -4.63 27.89
C PRO A 262 9.35 -4.30 27.39
N THR A 263 8.79 -3.16 27.81
CA THR A 263 7.51 -2.65 27.33
C THR A 263 7.56 -2.25 25.85
N ALA A 264 8.72 -1.83 25.35
CA ALA A 264 8.89 -1.52 23.92
C ALA A 264 8.73 -2.78 23.07
N VAL A 265 9.21 -3.94 23.54
CA VAL A 265 9.01 -5.24 22.88
C VAL A 265 7.56 -5.71 22.99
N SER A 266 6.97 -5.72 24.19
CA SER A 266 5.59 -6.18 24.37
C SER A 266 4.56 -5.33 23.62
N ASN A 267 4.83 -4.04 23.42
CA ASN A 267 3.96 -3.17 22.63
C ASN A 267 3.96 -3.53 21.13
N THR A 268 5.02 -4.14 20.58
CA THR A 268 5.00 -4.60 19.18
C THR A 268 3.93 -5.67 18.96
N VAL A 269 3.75 -6.55 19.94
CA VAL A 269 2.70 -7.58 19.91
C VAL A 269 1.31 -6.94 20.02
N LYS A 270 1.12 -5.98 20.93
CA LYS A 270 -0.16 -5.26 21.08
C LYS A 270 -0.54 -4.53 19.80
N ILE A 271 0.42 -3.87 19.17
CA ILE A 271 0.22 -3.21 17.86
C ILE A 271 -0.20 -4.26 16.81
N ALA A 272 0.51 -5.39 16.77
CA ALA A 272 0.17 -6.47 15.86
C ALA A 272 -1.23 -7.05 16.12
N GLU A 273 -1.64 -7.19 17.37
CA GLU A 273 -3.00 -7.62 17.74
C GLU A 273 -4.08 -6.63 17.28
N ALA A 274 -3.81 -5.33 17.41
CA ALA A 274 -4.70 -4.26 16.96
C ALA A 274 -4.85 -4.21 15.42
N CYS A 275 -3.87 -4.70 14.67
CA CYS A 275 -3.91 -4.76 13.21
C CYS A 275 -4.71 -5.99 12.75
N THR A 276 -5.97 -5.80 12.37
CA THR A 276 -6.92 -6.87 11.99
C THR A 276 -7.37 -6.77 10.53
N LEU A 277 -6.55 -6.17 9.67
CA LEU A 277 -6.86 -5.98 8.25
C LEU A 277 -7.12 -7.32 7.56
N GLU A 278 -8.28 -7.42 6.90
CA GLU A 278 -8.61 -8.50 5.98
C GLU A 278 -8.89 -7.96 4.58
N LEU A 279 -8.13 -8.43 3.59
CA LEU A 279 -8.32 -8.09 2.19
C LEU A 279 -9.20 -9.14 1.50
N ALA A 280 -10.28 -8.70 0.89
CA ALA A 280 -11.22 -9.57 0.17
C ALA A 280 -10.69 -9.89 -1.24
N LEU A 281 -9.65 -10.72 -1.35
CA LEU A 281 -8.96 -11.03 -2.61
C LEU A 281 -9.79 -11.90 -3.58
N ASN A 282 -10.83 -12.59 -3.09
CA ASN A 282 -11.64 -13.51 -3.89
C ASN A 282 -12.98 -12.90 -4.34
N LYS A 283 -13.12 -11.58 -4.27
CA LYS A 283 -14.33 -10.89 -4.73
C LYS A 283 -14.06 -10.16 -6.03
N THR A 284 -14.91 -10.43 -7.03
CA THR A 284 -14.89 -9.67 -8.29
C THR A 284 -15.80 -8.45 -8.15
N TYR A 285 -15.23 -7.28 -8.38
CA TYR A 285 -15.96 -6.01 -8.37
C TYR A 285 -16.10 -5.51 -9.81
N LEU A 286 -17.28 -5.68 -10.39
CA LEU A 286 -17.61 -5.10 -11.69
C LEU A 286 -18.20 -3.70 -11.52
N PRO A 287 -17.84 -2.73 -12.35
CA PRO A 287 -18.45 -1.40 -12.34
C PRO A 287 -19.97 -1.50 -12.55
N GLN A 288 -20.70 -0.64 -11.87
CA GLN A 288 -22.16 -0.59 -11.99
C GLN A 288 -22.54 0.35 -13.14
N PHE A 289 -23.06 -0.23 -14.23
CA PHE A 289 -23.62 0.58 -15.31
C PHE A 289 -24.96 1.19 -14.87
N LYS A 290 -25.13 2.51 -15.08
CA LYS A 290 -26.39 3.20 -14.79
C LYS A 290 -27.37 2.98 -15.94
N VAL A 291 -28.49 2.37 -15.63
CA VAL A 291 -29.59 2.13 -16.60
C VAL A 291 -30.68 3.19 -16.44
N PRO A 292 -31.56 3.40 -17.47
CA PRO A 292 -32.73 4.24 -17.33
C PRO A 292 -33.65 3.79 -16.19
N GLU A 293 -34.42 4.74 -15.66
CA GLU A 293 -35.37 4.49 -14.58
C GLU A 293 -36.40 3.40 -14.97
N GLY A 294 -36.67 2.49 -14.06
CA GLY A 294 -37.59 1.38 -14.28
C GLY A 294 -36.99 0.15 -14.96
N LEU A 295 -35.72 0.19 -15.37
CA LEU A 295 -35.04 -0.94 -16.00
C LEU A 295 -33.97 -1.56 -15.08
N THR A 296 -33.72 -2.84 -15.25
CA THR A 296 -32.53 -3.52 -14.74
C THR A 296 -31.47 -3.58 -15.84
N ARG A 297 -30.23 -3.94 -15.50
CA ARG A 297 -29.17 -4.12 -16.50
C ARG A 297 -29.49 -5.25 -17.47
N GLU A 298 -30.10 -6.29 -16.96
CA GLU A 298 -30.53 -7.47 -17.72
C GLU A 298 -31.60 -7.10 -18.74
N THR A 299 -32.67 -6.39 -18.32
CA THR A 299 -33.74 -5.97 -19.21
C THR A 299 -33.27 -4.91 -20.22
N TYR A 300 -32.32 -4.04 -19.81
CA TYR A 300 -31.79 -3.01 -20.70
C TYR A 300 -30.88 -3.58 -21.79
N VAL A 301 -29.99 -4.54 -21.43
CA VAL A 301 -29.14 -5.19 -22.45
C VAL A 301 -29.98 -6.02 -23.42
N GLU A 302 -31.06 -6.68 -22.96
CA GLU A 302 -32.00 -7.39 -23.81
C GLU A 302 -32.69 -6.48 -24.78
N GLN A 303 -33.25 -5.37 -24.30
CA GLN A 303 -33.91 -4.36 -25.15
C GLN A 303 -32.98 -3.86 -26.24
N LEU A 304 -31.78 -3.38 -25.86
CA LEU A 304 -30.80 -2.85 -26.80
C LEU A 304 -30.33 -3.89 -27.83
N ALA A 305 -30.17 -5.15 -27.40
CA ALA A 305 -29.75 -6.24 -28.29
C ALA A 305 -30.87 -6.60 -29.29
N MET A 306 -32.14 -6.63 -28.86
CA MET A 306 -33.27 -6.90 -29.75
C MET A 306 -33.46 -5.77 -30.78
N GLU A 307 -33.42 -4.49 -30.34
CA GLU A 307 -33.50 -3.32 -31.23
C GLU A 307 -32.30 -3.31 -32.22
N GLY A 308 -31.10 -3.59 -31.72
CA GLY A 308 -29.89 -3.63 -32.50
C GLY A 308 -29.88 -4.75 -33.55
N LEU A 309 -30.36 -5.94 -33.20
CA LEU A 309 -30.50 -7.06 -34.15
C LEU A 309 -31.47 -6.69 -35.29
N ALA A 310 -32.64 -6.15 -34.95
CA ALA A 310 -33.63 -5.73 -35.99
C ALA A 310 -33.04 -4.69 -36.94
N ALA A 311 -32.25 -3.73 -36.41
CA ALA A 311 -31.55 -2.75 -37.24
C ALA A 311 -30.47 -3.39 -38.14
N ARG A 312 -29.69 -4.36 -37.60
CA ARG A 312 -28.66 -5.09 -38.37
C ARG A 312 -29.24 -5.88 -39.54
N LEU A 313 -30.34 -6.65 -39.28
CA LEU A 313 -31.01 -7.46 -40.30
C LEU A 313 -31.60 -6.60 -41.39
N LYS A 314 -32.09 -5.40 -41.06
CA LYS A 314 -32.56 -4.41 -42.05
C LYS A 314 -31.42 -3.84 -42.88
N GLU A 315 -30.27 -3.54 -42.29
CA GLU A 315 -29.09 -3.01 -42.99
C GLU A 315 -28.41 -4.06 -43.87
N ARG A 316 -28.36 -5.31 -43.40
CA ARG A 316 -27.74 -6.43 -44.10
C ARG A 316 -28.66 -7.66 -44.03
N PRO A 317 -29.55 -7.80 -45.06
CA PRO A 317 -30.42 -8.98 -45.13
C PRO A 317 -29.60 -10.29 -45.18
N SER A 318 -30.02 -11.26 -44.38
CA SER A 318 -29.37 -12.57 -44.32
C SER A 318 -30.25 -13.64 -44.98
N SER A 319 -29.64 -14.71 -45.46
CA SER A 319 -30.35 -15.90 -45.95
C SER A 319 -30.85 -16.78 -44.79
N ILE A 320 -30.37 -16.54 -43.58
CA ILE A 320 -30.82 -17.24 -42.36
C ILE A 320 -32.18 -16.64 -41.92
N PRO A 321 -33.17 -17.46 -41.57
CA PRO A 321 -34.46 -16.96 -41.10
C PRO A 321 -34.32 -16.10 -39.85
N GLU A 322 -35.02 -14.98 -39.78
CA GLU A 322 -35.01 -14.04 -38.64
C GLU A 322 -35.32 -14.73 -37.31
N LEU A 323 -36.20 -15.72 -37.32
CA LEU A 323 -36.51 -16.52 -36.13
C LEU A 323 -35.29 -17.22 -35.54
N ALA A 324 -34.36 -17.71 -36.39
CA ALA A 324 -33.14 -18.35 -35.92
C ALA A 324 -32.21 -17.36 -35.18
N TYR A 325 -32.11 -16.13 -35.71
CA TYR A 325 -31.39 -15.06 -35.03
C TYR A 325 -32.00 -14.69 -33.67
N GLN A 326 -33.35 -14.58 -33.63
CA GLN A 326 -34.05 -14.24 -32.39
C GLN A 326 -33.91 -15.32 -31.31
N VAL A 327 -33.96 -16.61 -31.69
CA VAL A 327 -33.73 -17.73 -30.75
C VAL A 327 -32.30 -17.67 -30.22
N ARG A 328 -31.31 -17.57 -31.10
CA ARG A 328 -29.93 -17.51 -30.71
C ARG A 328 -29.60 -16.30 -29.82
N LEU A 329 -30.15 -15.14 -30.15
CA LEU A 329 -29.95 -13.93 -29.36
C LEU A 329 -30.47 -14.11 -27.93
N LYS A 330 -31.66 -14.71 -27.75
CA LYS A 330 -32.23 -14.97 -26.43
C LYS A 330 -31.42 -15.96 -25.62
N GLU A 331 -30.88 -17.00 -26.27
CA GLU A 331 -30.00 -17.96 -25.60
C GLU A 331 -28.72 -17.27 -25.09
N GLU A 332 -28.06 -16.46 -25.91
CA GLU A 332 -26.85 -15.74 -25.49
C GLU A 332 -27.14 -14.73 -24.38
N ILE A 333 -28.25 -13.97 -24.48
CA ILE A 333 -28.67 -13.04 -23.42
C ILE A 333 -28.90 -13.78 -22.11
N ALA A 334 -29.60 -14.93 -22.14
CA ALA A 334 -29.83 -15.72 -20.94
C ALA A 334 -28.53 -16.17 -20.27
N VAL A 335 -27.51 -16.59 -21.05
CA VAL A 335 -26.21 -16.95 -20.52
C VAL A 335 -25.49 -15.72 -19.94
N ILE A 336 -25.45 -14.60 -20.67
CA ILE A 336 -24.80 -13.37 -20.23
C ILE A 336 -25.42 -12.87 -18.90
N CYS A 337 -26.75 -12.90 -18.79
CA CYS A 337 -27.46 -12.47 -17.60
C CYS A 337 -27.24 -13.44 -16.42
N SER A 338 -27.31 -14.76 -16.65
CA SER A 338 -27.08 -15.76 -15.60
C SER A 338 -25.68 -15.71 -15.01
N MET A 339 -24.68 -15.31 -15.82
CA MET A 339 -23.31 -15.12 -15.40
C MET A 339 -23.01 -13.73 -14.77
N GLY A 340 -24.02 -12.83 -14.73
CA GLY A 340 -23.86 -11.47 -14.18
C GLY A 340 -23.08 -10.50 -15.05
N PHE A 341 -22.92 -10.77 -16.37
CA PHE A 341 -22.15 -9.95 -17.28
C PHE A 341 -22.95 -8.88 -18.06
N ALA A 342 -24.26 -8.75 -17.81
CA ALA A 342 -25.09 -7.73 -18.48
C ALA A 342 -24.50 -6.33 -18.36
N GLY A 343 -24.07 -5.93 -17.15
CA GLY A 343 -23.40 -4.64 -16.92
C GLY A 343 -22.10 -4.46 -17.69
N TYR A 344 -21.32 -5.52 -17.87
CA TYR A 344 -20.08 -5.48 -18.66
C TYR A 344 -20.38 -5.22 -20.14
N PHE A 345 -21.35 -5.91 -20.73
CA PHE A 345 -21.76 -5.68 -22.10
C PHE A 345 -22.26 -4.24 -22.31
N LEU A 346 -23.02 -3.69 -21.36
CA LEU A 346 -23.49 -2.30 -21.43
C LEU A 346 -22.35 -1.28 -21.37
N ILE A 347 -21.33 -1.53 -20.54
CA ILE A 347 -20.14 -0.65 -20.48
C ILE A 347 -19.38 -0.66 -21.80
N VAL A 348 -19.14 -1.84 -22.38
CA VAL A 348 -18.43 -1.98 -23.66
C VAL A 348 -19.23 -1.32 -24.79
N TRP A 349 -20.58 -1.56 -24.82
CA TRP A 349 -21.48 -0.92 -25.75
C TRP A 349 -21.41 0.61 -25.68
N ASP A 350 -21.44 1.18 -24.49
CA ASP A 350 -21.41 2.63 -24.28
C ASP A 350 -20.10 3.25 -24.77
N ILE A 351 -18.97 2.61 -24.46
CA ILE A 351 -17.63 3.05 -24.94
C ILE A 351 -17.59 3.04 -26.47
N ILE A 352 -18.05 1.96 -27.11
CA ILE A 352 -18.05 1.84 -28.59
C ILE A 352 -19.01 2.84 -29.22
N LYS A 353 -20.21 3.00 -28.66
CA LYS A 353 -21.21 3.98 -29.07
C LYS A 353 -20.62 5.40 -29.00
N PHE A 354 -19.96 5.74 -27.90
CA PHE A 354 -19.30 7.03 -27.75
C PHE A 354 -18.21 7.24 -28.82
N ALA A 355 -17.32 6.27 -29.01
CA ALA A 355 -16.27 6.36 -30.02
C ALA A 355 -16.84 6.60 -31.43
N ARG A 356 -17.83 5.80 -31.82
CA ARG A 356 -18.49 5.94 -33.14
C ARG A 356 -19.20 7.30 -33.31
N SER A 357 -19.86 7.80 -32.25
CA SER A 357 -20.53 9.11 -32.27
C SER A 357 -19.57 10.28 -32.45
N ARG A 358 -18.27 10.08 -32.15
CA ARG A 358 -17.21 11.07 -32.31
C ARG A 358 -16.37 10.86 -33.57
N GLY A 359 -16.75 9.92 -34.45
CA GLY A 359 -15.99 9.59 -35.66
C GLY A 359 -14.64 8.90 -35.36
N ILE A 360 -14.45 8.37 -34.13
CA ILE A 360 -13.26 7.60 -33.76
C ILE A 360 -13.38 6.21 -34.39
N PRO A 361 -12.39 5.74 -35.17
CA PRO A 361 -12.41 4.41 -35.79
C PRO A 361 -12.48 3.31 -34.77
N VAL A 362 -13.38 2.35 -34.99
CA VAL A 362 -13.53 1.13 -34.18
C VAL A 362 -13.36 -0.07 -35.08
N GLY A 363 -12.48 -1.00 -34.69
CA GLY A 363 -12.26 -2.24 -35.44
C GLY A 363 -13.49 -3.19 -35.41
N PRO A 364 -13.59 -4.14 -36.34
CA PRO A 364 -14.76 -4.99 -36.50
C PRO A 364 -14.94 -6.03 -35.39
N GLY A 365 -13.98 -6.17 -34.51
CA GLY A 365 -13.93 -7.18 -33.44
C GLY A 365 -12.67 -8.02 -33.48
N ARG A 366 -12.37 -8.70 -32.37
CA ARG A 366 -11.24 -9.64 -32.27
C ARG A 366 -11.55 -10.76 -31.27
N GLY A 367 -10.79 -11.87 -31.39
CA GLY A 367 -10.91 -13.01 -30.49
C GLY A 367 -12.29 -13.69 -30.56
N SER A 368 -12.67 -14.39 -29.52
CA SER A 368 -13.95 -15.12 -29.46
C SER A 368 -15.19 -14.24 -29.41
N ALA A 369 -15.04 -12.96 -29.01
CA ALA A 369 -16.17 -12.02 -28.97
C ALA A 369 -16.77 -11.76 -30.36
N ALA A 370 -16.00 -11.96 -31.44
CA ALA A 370 -16.51 -11.87 -32.82
C ALA A 370 -17.61 -12.89 -33.14
N GLY A 371 -17.68 -14.00 -32.39
CA GLY A 371 -18.74 -15.02 -32.56
C GLY A 371 -20.00 -14.78 -31.72
N SER A 372 -20.10 -13.65 -30.98
CA SER A 372 -21.28 -13.34 -30.19
C SER A 372 -22.29 -12.53 -30.98
N LEU A 373 -23.51 -13.07 -31.11
CA LEU A 373 -24.63 -12.36 -31.77
C LEU A 373 -25.08 -11.16 -30.93
N VAL A 374 -25.02 -11.22 -29.61
CA VAL A 374 -25.32 -10.07 -28.74
C VAL A 374 -24.29 -8.95 -28.99
N ALA A 375 -23.00 -9.27 -29.11
CA ALA A 375 -21.98 -8.28 -29.42
C ALA A 375 -22.19 -7.64 -30.81
N TYR A 376 -22.59 -8.44 -31.79
CA TYR A 376 -22.95 -7.97 -33.13
C TYR A 376 -24.18 -7.06 -33.10
N ALA A 377 -25.25 -7.47 -32.42
CA ALA A 377 -26.47 -6.71 -32.26
C ALA A 377 -26.21 -5.34 -31.58
N LEU A 378 -25.41 -5.34 -30.50
CA LEU A 378 -25.00 -4.12 -29.78
C LEU A 378 -23.99 -3.25 -30.54
N ARG A 379 -23.59 -3.62 -31.75
CA ARG A 379 -22.57 -2.93 -32.54
C ARG A 379 -21.20 -2.87 -31.86
N ILE A 380 -20.93 -3.79 -30.95
CA ILE A 380 -19.60 -4.00 -30.34
C ILE A 380 -18.67 -4.63 -31.38
N THR A 381 -19.22 -5.58 -32.16
CA THR A 381 -18.53 -6.18 -33.31
C THR A 381 -19.28 -5.91 -34.60
N ASP A 382 -18.64 -6.08 -35.75
CA ASP A 382 -19.23 -5.90 -37.09
C ASP A 382 -19.25 -7.20 -37.92
N LEU A 383 -19.00 -8.33 -37.28
CA LEU A 383 -19.03 -9.67 -37.86
C LEU A 383 -20.31 -10.38 -37.45
N ASP A 384 -21.06 -10.89 -38.46
CA ASP A 384 -22.24 -11.71 -38.28
C ASP A 384 -21.85 -13.17 -38.06
#